data_740c5d6064ffd325124a8eec766a434b
#
_entry.id   740c5d6064ffd325124a8eec766a434b
#
_cell.length_a   1.000
_cell.length_b   1.000
_cell.length_c   1.000
_cell.angle_alpha   90.00
_cell.angle_beta   90.00
_cell.angle_gamma   90.00
#
_symmetry.space_group_name_H-M   'P 1'
#
loop_
_entity.id
_entity.type
_entity.pdbx_description
1 polymer ?
#
loop_
_entity_poly.entity_id
_entity_poly.type
_entity_poly.pdbx_seq_one_letter_code
_entity_poly.pdbx_strand_id
1 'polypeptide(L)'
;MEKILKPISGFLALLVSLVLIAFSGFLFAAGKNEPLIIACGFVLFFAALFIIKGLMIINPNHSRVLNFFGKYVGTVKNNGLFFVNPLYSTLKVSLRAQNLQGQSLKVNDKMGNPIEIGAVIVWKVGDTYKAVYEVDDYKDYVGKQSEAAVRHLAVSFAYDNLEDEGAEITLRDGGEKV
;
A
#
# COMPACT_ATOMS: atom_id res chain seq x y z
N MET A 1 10.00 6.40 9.41
CA MET A 1 8.71 6.28 10.14
C MET A 1 7.57 6.75 9.24
N GLU A 2 6.50 5.97 9.18
CA GLU A 2 5.31 6.31 8.42
C GLU A 2 4.61 7.57 8.98
N LYS A 3 4.36 8.55 8.11
CA LYS A 3 3.63 9.77 8.46
C LYS A 3 2.24 9.70 7.86
N ILE A 4 1.21 9.58 8.71
CA ILE A 4 -0.18 9.54 8.25
C ILE A 4 -0.68 10.97 8.01
N LEU A 5 -1.17 11.24 6.79
CA LEU A 5 -1.74 12.51 6.40
C LEU A 5 -3.26 12.44 6.36
N LYS A 6 -3.90 13.56 6.73
CA LYS A 6 -5.33 13.80 6.57
C LYS A 6 -5.52 14.87 5.49
N PRO A 7 -5.67 14.51 4.23
CA PRO A 7 -5.85 15.47 3.15
C PRO A 7 -7.24 16.13 3.22
N ILE A 8 -7.38 17.23 2.48
CA ILE A 8 -8.65 17.98 2.38
C ILE A 8 -9.68 17.13 1.60
N SER A 9 -10.97 17.32 1.92
CA SER A 9 -12.07 16.67 1.20
C SER A 9 -12.03 17.02 -0.29
N GLY A 10 -12.01 16.00 -1.14
CA GLY A 10 -12.01 16.17 -2.57
C GLY A 10 -13.32 16.72 -3.13
N PHE A 11 -14.43 16.57 -2.42
CA PHE A 11 -15.73 17.14 -2.83
C PHE A 11 -15.70 18.67 -2.87
N LEU A 12 -15.03 19.30 -1.91
CA LEU A 12 -14.86 20.76 -1.91
C LEU A 12 -14.01 21.21 -3.10
N ALA A 13 -12.91 20.53 -3.35
CA ALA A 13 -12.05 20.85 -4.51
C ALA A 13 -12.77 20.62 -5.84
N LEU A 14 -13.59 19.58 -5.94
CA LEU A 14 -14.43 19.31 -7.10
C LEU A 14 -15.46 20.42 -7.32
N LEU A 15 -16.16 20.85 -6.27
CA LEU A 15 -17.12 21.96 -6.36
C LEU A 15 -16.44 23.24 -6.81
N VAL A 16 -15.30 23.59 -6.22
CA VAL A 16 -14.52 24.78 -6.61
C VAL A 16 -14.10 24.70 -8.09
N SER A 17 -13.63 23.54 -8.55
CA SER A 17 -13.21 23.37 -9.94
C SER A 17 -14.38 23.53 -10.92
N LEU A 18 -15.57 23.02 -10.57
CA LEU A 18 -16.78 23.19 -11.38
C LEU A 18 -17.21 24.66 -11.48
N VAL A 19 -17.18 25.38 -10.35
CA VAL A 19 -17.47 26.82 -10.33
C VAL A 19 -16.49 27.60 -11.20
N LEU A 20 -15.20 27.30 -11.14
CA LEU A 20 -14.17 27.93 -11.95
C LEU A 20 -14.37 27.65 -13.45
N ILE A 21 -14.74 26.44 -13.84
CA ILE A 21 -15.04 26.07 -15.22
C ILE A 21 -16.28 26.86 -15.73
N ALA A 22 -17.36 26.88 -14.94
CA ALA A 22 -18.56 27.59 -15.30
C ALA A 22 -18.31 29.12 -15.47
N PHE A 23 -17.52 29.68 -14.54
CA PHE A 23 -17.16 31.11 -14.62
C PHE A 23 -16.23 31.41 -15.79
N SER A 24 -15.28 30.52 -16.08
CA SER A 24 -14.43 30.60 -17.28
C SER A 24 -15.29 30.60 -18.56
N GLY A 25 -16.28 29.70 -18.67
CA GLY A 25 -17.22 29.65 -19.79
C GLY A 25 -18.03 30.95 -19.95
N PHE A 26 -18.48 31.49 -18.82
CA PHE A 26 -19.17 32.81 -18.81
C PHE A 26 -18.28 33.94 -19.36
N LEU A 27 -16.99 33.98 -18.93
CA LEU A 27 -16.05 34.99 -19.43
C LEU A 27 -15.79 34.86 -20.94
N PHE A 28 -15.69 33.64 -21.46
CA PHE A 28 -15.57 33.42 -22.91
C PHE A 28 -16.81 33.90 -23.69
N ALA A 29 -18.00 33.74 -23.12
CA ALA A 29 -19.24 34.21 -23.74
C ALA A 29 -19.38 35.75 -23.71
N ALA A 30 -18.96 36.35 -22.57
CA ALA A 30 -19.08 37.80 -22.35
C ALA A 30 -17.97 38.61 -23.06
N GLY A 31 -16.75 38.03 -23.13
CA GLY A 31 -15.53 38.74 -23.55
C GLY A 31 -15.22 38.69 -25.04
N LYS A 32 -16.22 38.51 -25.96
CA LYS A 32 -16.02 38.27 -27.39
C LYS A 32 -15.10 39.28 -28.10
N ASN A 33 -15.03 40.52 -27.61
CA ASN A 33 -14.22 41.59 -28.22
C ASN A 33 -13.09 42.12 -27.31
N GLU A 34 -12.96 41.55 -26.12
CA GLU A 34 -11.99 42.02 -25.12
C GLU A 34 -10.92 40.94 -24.87
N PRO A 35 -9.70 41.07 -25.42
CA PRO A 35 -8.68 40.07 -25.33
C PRO A 35 -8.23 39.77 -23.86
N LEU A 36 -8.33 40.78 -22.99
CA LEU A 36 -7.99 40.63 -21.57
C LEU A 36 -8.97 39.68 -20.85
N ILE A 37 -10.28 39.80 -21.15
CA ILE A 37 -11.33 38.96 -20.57
C ILE A 37 -11.15 37.50 -21.01
N ILE A 38 -10.84 37.31 -22.29
CA ILE A 38 -10.54 35.97 -22.85
C ILE A 38 -9.30 35.37 -22.17
N ALA A 39 -8.23 36.15 -21.98
CA ALA A 39 -7.03 35.70 -21.30
C ALA A 39 -7.32 35.28 -19.84
N CYS A 40 -8.13 36.06 -19.10
CA CYS A 40 -8.57 35.67 -17.75
C CYS A 40 -9.38 34.38 -17.77
N GLY A 41 -10.25 34.16 -18.76
CA GLY A 41 -10.98 32.91 -18.94
C GLY A 41 -10.07 31.71 -19.08
N PHE A 42 -9.00 31.82 -19.89
CA PHE A 42 -8.01 30.74 -20.04
C PHE A 42 -7.27 30.46 -18.74
N VAL A 43 -6.84 31.48 -17.99
CA VAL A 43 -6.17 31.31 -16.71
C VAL A 43 -7.04 30.54 -15.71
N LEU A 44 -8.33 30.90 -15.58
CA LEU A 44 -9.26 30.20 -14.70
C LEU A 44 -9.53 28.75 -15.13
N PHE A 45 -9.64 28.55 -16.46
CA PHE A 45 -9.81 27.19 -16.99
C PHE A 45 -8.62 26.28 -16.67
N PHE A 46 -7.39 26.74 -16.90
CA PHE A 46 -6.20 25.98 -16.56
C PHE A 46 -6.05 25.79 -15.05
N ALA A 47 -6.41 26.78 -14.25
CA ALA A 47 -6.43 26.64 -12.78
C ALA A 47 -7.42 25.55 -12.33
N ALA A 48 -8.60 25.48 -12.93
CA ALA A 48 -9.57 24.42 -12.66
C ALA A 48 -9.05 23.03 -13.03
N LEU A 49 -8.43 22.88 -14.21
CA LEU A 49 -7.80 21.63 -14.63
C LEU A 49 -6.68 21.20 -13.68
N PHE A 50 -5.90 22.16 -13.17
CA PHE A 50 -4.85 21.90 -12.20
C PHE A 50 -5.42 21.39 -10.88
N ILE A 51 -6.55 21.95 -10.41
CA ILE A 51 -7.26 21.47 -9.23
C ILE A 51 -7.79 20.04 -9.46
N ILE A 52 -8.41 19.76 -10.62
CA ILE A 52 -8.94 18.43 -10.96
C ILE A 52 -7.83 17.37 -10.93
N LYS A 53 -6.65 17.69 -11.43
CA LYS A 53 -5.48 16.79 -11.38
C LYS A 53 -5.08 16.39 -9.95
N GLY A 54 -5.37 17.24 -8.96
CA GLY A 54 -5.11 16.96 -7.55
C GLY A 54 -6.16 16.07 -6.88
N LEU A 55 -7.25 15.71 -7.56
CA LEU A 55 -8.27 14.81 -7.02
C LEU A 55 -7.77 13.37 -7.04
N MET A 56 -7.91 12.70 -5.89
CA MET A 56 -7.45 11.34 -5.67
C MET A 56 -8.52 10.51 -4.99
N ILE A 57 -8.85 9.36 -5.59
CA ILE A 57 -9.77 8.39 -5.01
C ILE A 57 -8.97 7.28 -4.33
N ILE A 58 -9.34 6.98 -3.07
CA ILE A 58 -8.78 5.89 -2.29
C ILE A 58 -9.88 4.90 -1.96
N ASN A 59 -9.74 3.68 -2.44
CA ASN A 59 -10.69 2.60 -2.17
C ASN A 59 -10.49 2.03 -0.75
N PRO A 60 -11.52 1.40 -0.15
CA PRO A 60 -11.38 0.68 1.11
C PRO A 60 -10.22 -0.33 1.07
N ASN A 61 -9.50 -0.43 2.19
CA ASN A 61 -8.32 -1.30 2.34
C ASN A 61 -7.20 -1.04 1.30
N HIS A 62 -7.09 0.21 0.86
CA HIS A 62 -5.96 0.70 0.09
C HIS A 62 -5.40 1.96 0.73
N SER A 63 -4.13 2.21 0.48
CA SER A 63 -3.46 3.44 0.86
C SER A 63 -2.77 4.07 -0.34
N ARG A 64 -2.49 5.36 -0.23
CA ARG A 64 -1.67 6.11 -1.19
C ARG A 64 -0.48 6.72 -0.47
N VAL A 65 0.69 6.35 -0.92
CA VAL A 65 1.97 6.95 -0.49
C VAL A 65 2.25 8.14 -1.38
N LEU A 66 2.49 9.30 -0.78
CA LEU A 66 2.66 10.58 -1.48
C LEU A 66 4.12 11.00 -1.48
N ASN A 67 4.64 11.31 -2.66
CA ASN A 67 5.99 11.81 -2.89
C ASN A 67 5.94 13.18 -3.57
N PHE A 68 6.87 14.03 -3.18
CA PHE A 68 7.09 15.32 -3.81
C PHE A 68 8.53 15.40 -4.31
N PHE A 69 8.71 15.37 -5.61
CA PHE A 69 10.03 15.37 -6.26
C PHE A 69 11.04 14.39 -5.62
N GLY A 70 10.59 13.13 -5.41
CA GLY A 70 11.41 12.08 -4.82
C GLY A 70 11.45 12.06 -3.29
N LYS A 71 10.94 13.10 -2.60
CA LYS A 71 10.87 13.12 -1.14
C LYS A 71 9.54 12.54 -0.65
N TYR A 72 9.59 11.62 0.30
CA TYR A 72 8.39 11.13 0.99
C TYR A 72 7.72 12.24 1.78
N VAL A 73 6.43 12.45 1.55
CA VAL A 73 5.59 13.45 2.23
C VAL A 73 4.75 12.81 3.32
N GLY A 74 4.15 11.66 3.00
CA GLY A 74 3.32 10.90 3.91
C GLY A 74 2.42 9.91 3.19
N THR A 75 1.58 9.23 3.97
CA THR A 75 0.64 8.21 3.50
C THR A 75 -0.78 8.56 3.88
N VAL A 76 -1.72 8.36 2.97
CA VAL A 76 -3.16 8.47 3.23
C VAL A 76 -3.76 7.08 3.26
N LYS A 77 -4.34 6.69 4.42
CA LYS A 77 -4.99 5.39 4.63
C LYS A 77 -6.52 5.46 4.62
N ASN A 78 -7.08 6.66 4.78
CA ASN A 78 -8.53 6.86 4.77
C ASN A 78 -9.07 6.67 3.35
N ASN A 79 -10.21 5.98 3.24
CA ASN A 79 -10.92 5.80 1.99
C ASN A 79 -11.82 7.01 1.68
N GLY A 80 -12.01 7.31 0.40
CA GLY A 80 -12.85 8.41 -0.07
C GLY A 80 -12.20 9.21 -1.18
N LEU A 81 -12.84 10.35 -1.50
CA LEU A 81 -12.34 11.34 -2.44
C LEU A 81 -11.59 12.44 -1.69
N PHE A 82 -10.33 12.63 -2.03
CA PHE A 82 -9.45 13.61 -1.40
C PHE A 82 -8.81 14.52 -2.44
N PHE A 83 -8.42 15.70 -1.98
CA PHE A 83 -7.60 16.61 -2.73
C PHE A 83 -6.20 16.67 -2.14
N VAL A 84 -5.20 16.45 -2.99
CA VAL A 84 -3.77 16.58 -2.67
C VAL A 84 -3.11 17.52 -3.67
N ASN A 85 -1.91 17.98 -3.35
CA ASN A 85 -1.18 18.82 -4.29
C ASN A 85 -0.98 18.07 -5.62
N PRO A 86 -1.41 18.66 -6.78
CA PRO A 86 -1.30 18.05 -8.10
C PRO A 86 0.12 17.65 -8.53
N LEU A 87 1.14 18.20 -7.88
CA LEU A 87 2.55 17.90 -8.13
C LEU A 87 3.06 16.66 -7.37
N TYR A 88 2.22 16.06 -6.50
CA TYR A 88 2.60 14.83 -5.83
C TYR A 88 2.51 13.63 -6.78
N SER A 89 3.54 12.80 -6.79
CA SER A 89 3.45 11.46 -7.31
C SER A 89 2.88 10.52 -6.25
N THR A 90 2.05 9.56 -6.65
CA THR A 90 1.34 8.69 -5.72
C THR A 90 1.59 7.21 -6.04
N LEU A 91 1.91 6.42 -5.02
CA LEU A 91 2.03 4.97 -5.12
C LEU A 91 0.88 4.30 -4.35
N LYS A 92 0.22 3.34 -4.99
CA LYS A 92 -0.90 2.60 -4.40
C LYS A 92 -0.38 1.36 -3.70
N VAL A 93 -0.75 1.20 -2.42
CA VAL A 93 -0.42 0.00 -1.62
C VAL A 93 -1.72 -0.63 -1.14
N SER A 94 -1.85 -1.96 -1.29
CA SER A 94 -2.98 -2.72 -0.76
C SER A 94 -2.72 -3.04 0.72
N LEU A 95 -3.74 -2.79 1.56
CA LEU A 95 -3.74 -3.14 2.97
C LEU A 95 -4.57 -4.41 3.25
N ARG A 96 -5.04 -5.08 2.18
CA ARG A 96 -5.80 -6.33 2.28
C ARG A 96 -4.88 -7.45 2.73
N ALA A 97 -5.42 -8.38 3.50
CA ALA A 97 -4.73 -9.64 3.77
C ALA A 97 -4.47 -10.38 2.45
N GLN A 98 -3.31 -10.97 2.33
CA GLN A 98 -2.88 -11.77 1.20
C GLN A 98 -2.40 -13.12 1.72
N ASN A 99 -2.68 -14.18 0.96
CA ASN A 99 -2.22 -15.52 1.24
C ASN A 99 -0.95 -15.76 0.42
N LEU A 100 0.08 -16.25 1.08
CA LEU A 100 1.29 -16.77 0.46
C LEU A 100 1.31 -18.28 0.70
N GLN A 101 1.22 -19.05 -0.37
CA GLN A 101 1.46 -20.48 -0.31
C GLN A 101 2.95 -20.72 -0.58
N GLY A 102 3.66 -21.09 0.48
CA GLY A 102 5.07 -21.50 0.39
C GLY A 102 5.20 -22.77 -0.45
N GLN A 103 6.32 -22.89 -1.15
CA GLN A 103 6.68 -24.15 -1.78
C GLN A 103 7.02 -25.17 -0.70
N SER A 104 6.75 -26.44 -0.98
CA SER A 104 7.21 -27.51 -0.11
C SER A 104 8.75 -27.57 -0.07
N LEU A 105 9.29 -27.54 1.13
CA LEU A 105 10.73 -27.50 1.40
C LEU A 105 11.18 -28.85 1.94
N LYS A 106 12.20 -29.43 1.34
CA LYS A 106 12.91 -30.60 1.88
C LYS A 106 13.97 -30.11 2.84
N VAL A 107 13.82 -30.43 4.11
CA VAL A 107 14.71 -29.99 5.19
C VAL A 107 14.93 -31.16 6.16
N ASN A 108 15.96 -31.06 6.98
CA ASN A 108 16.14 -31.99 8.08
C ASN A 108 15.55 -31.39 9.35
N ASP A 109 14.90 -32.23 10.16
CA ASP A 109 14.43 -31.87 11.50
C ASP A 109 15.61 -31.79 12.49
N LYS A 110 15.31 -31.48 13.75
CA LYS A 110 16.31 -31.42 14.83
C LYS A 110 17.07 -32.74 15.03
N MET A 111 16.46 -33.88 14.73
CA MET A 111 17.03 -35.21 14.84
C MET A 111 17.85 -35.61 13.59
N GLY A 112 17.82 -34.81 12.53
CA GLY A 112 18.48 -35.09 11.26
C GLY A 112 17.62 -35.88 10.27
N ASN A 113 16.35 -36.14 10.58
CA ASN A 113 15.44 -36.84 9.69
C ASN A 113 15.03 -35.92 8.51
N PRO A 114 15.06 -36.39 7.25
CA PRO A 114 14.59 -35.62 6.12
C PRO A 114 13.06 -35.54 6.15
N ILE A 115 12.52 -34.32 6.20
CA ILE A 115 11.10 -34.03 6.19
C ILE A 115 10.77 -33.09 5.03
N GLU A 116 9.51 -33.13 4.59
CA GLU A 116 8.96 -32.19 3.62
C GLU A 116 7.89 -31.34 4.32
N ILE A 117 8.14 -30.03 4.38
CA ILE A 117 7.29 -29.08 5.09
C ILE A 117 6.83 -27.98 4.16
N GLY A 118 5.54 -27.66 4.21
CA GLY A 118 4.93 -26.53 3.51
C GLY A 118 4.16 -25.65 4.49
N ALA A 119 4.10 -24.35 4.19
CA ALA A 119 3.37 -23.42 5.03
C ALA A 119 2.46 -22.53 4.17
N VAL A 120 1.29 -22.19 4.71
CA VAL A 120 0.40 -21.16 4.18
C VAL A 120 0.45 -19.98 5.14
N ILE A 121 0.87 -18.83 4.62
CA ILE A 121 1.10 -17.64 5.43
C ILE A 121 0.11 -16.56 5.02
N VAL A 122 -0.65 -16.06 6.00
CA VAL A 122 -1.56 -14.93 5.82
C VAL A 122 -0.88 -13.68 6.34
N TRP A 123 -0.72 -12.69 5.49
CA TRP A 123 -0.01 -11.46 5.84
C TRP A 123 -0.69 -10.22 5.26
N LYS A 124 -0.39 -9.04 5.79
CA LYS A 124 -0.85 -7.75 5.30
C LYS A 124 0.20 -6.67 5.53
N VAL A 125 0.15 -5.59 4.72
CA VAL A 125 1.03 -4.44 4.92
C VAL A 125 0.54 -3.63 6.12
N GLY A 126 1.38 -3.49 7.14
CA GLY A 126 1.14 -2.65 8.33
C GLY A 126 1.70 -1.24 8.16
N ASP A 127 2.98 -1.15 7.75
CA ASP A 127 3.69 0.10 7.50
C ASP A 127 3.99 0.24 5.99
N THR A 128 3.34 1.22 5.36
CA THR A 128 3.46 1.43 3.91
C THR A 128 4.76 2.10 3.53
N TYR A 129 5.39 2.88 4.44
CA TYR A 129 6.69 3.48 4.19
C TYR A 129 7.75 2.38 4.05
N LYS A 130 7.79 1.45 5.01
CA LYS A 130 8.72 0.32 4.97
C LYS A 130 8.52 -0.54 3.73
N ALA A 131 7.27 -0.84 3.40
CA ALA A 131 6.94 -1.67 2.24
C ALA A 131 7.37 -1.05 0.89
N VAL A 132 7.42 0.29 0.80
CA VAL A 132 7.72 0.98 -0.47
C VAL A 132 9.18 1.42 -0.58
N TYR A 133 9.86 1.70 0.55
CA TYR A 133 11.19 2.33 0.52
C TYR A 133 12.29 1.54 1.20
N GLU A 134 11.96 0.58 2.09
CA GLU A 134 12.99 -0.19 2.78
C GLU A 134 13.26 -1.54 2.09
N VAL A 135 12.36 -1.98 1.20
CA VAL A 135 12.51 -3.20 0.40
C VAL A 135 12.12 -2.93 -1.05
N ASP A 136 12.75 -3.61 -1.98
CA ASP A 136 12.51 -3.44 -3.42
C ASP A 136 11.14 -4.03 -3.81
N ASP A 137 10.91 -5.31 -3.53
CA ASP A 137 9.60 -5.96 -3.63
C ASP A 137 9.23 -6.59 -2.29
N TYR A 138 8.27 -5.96 -1.60
CA TYR A 138 7.82 -6.44 -0.29
C TYR A 138 7.11 -7.80 -0.35
N LYS A 139 6.56 -8.21 -1.50
CA LYS A 139 5.92 -9.53 -1.65
C LYS A 139 6.97 -10.62 -1.76
N ASP A 140 7.98 -10.41 -2.58
CA ASP A 140 9.12 -11.32 -2.71
C ASP A 140 9.90 -11.39 -1.38
N TYR A 141 10.08 -10.25 -0.72
CA TYR A 141 10.69 -10.19 0.61
C TYR A 141 9.95 -11.06 1.63
N VAL A 142 8.62 -10.93 1.73
CA VAL A 142 7.81 -11.76 2.65
C VAL A 142 7.95 -13.24 2.28
N GLY A 143 7.95 -13.58 1.00
CA GLY A 143 8.14 -14.97 0.53
C GLY A 143 9.45 -15.56 1.02
N LYS A 144 10.56 -14.89 0.77
CA LYS A 144 11.90 -15.34 1.16
C LYS A 144 12.08 -15.41 2.67
N GLN A 145 11.58 -14.43 3.43
CA GLN A 145 11.65 -14.44 4.89
C GLN A 145 10.80 -15.55 5.49
N SER A 146 9.64 -15.81 4.92
CA SER A 146 8.76 -16.89 5.35
C SER A 146 9.39 -18.27 5.11
N GLU A 147 10.01 -18.47 3.95
CA GLU A 147 10.75 -19.72 3.65
C GLU A 147 11.91 -19.93 4.63
N ALA A 148 12.68 -18.88 4.92
CA ALA A 148 13.77 -18.94 5.89
C ALA A 148 13.26 -19.26 7.30
N ALA A 149 12.14 -18.67 7.71
CA ALA A 149 11.52 -18.93 9.02
C ALA A 149 11.03 -20.37 9.13
N VAL A 150 10.37 -20.92 8.09
CA VAL A 150 9.92 -22.32 8.07
C VAL A 150 11.11 -23.28 8.14
N ARG A 151 12.20 -22.99 7.42
CA ARG A 151 13.42 -23.78 7.48
C ARG A 151 14.06 -23.75 8.87
N HIS A 152 14.12 -22.58 9.50
CA HIS A 152 14.65 -22.43 10.85
C HIS A 152 13.79 -23.18 11.89
N LEU A 153 12.46 -23.11 11.73
CA LEU A 153 11.52 -23.83 12.59
C LEU A 153 11.71 -25.34 12.47
N ALA A 154 11.85 -25.87 11.26
CA ALA A 154 12.07 -27.30 11.03
C ALA A 154 13.34 -27.83 11.73
N VAL A 155 14.45 -27.09 11.66
CA VAL A 155 15.71 -27.45 12.31
C VAL A 155 15.63 -27.36 13.85
N SER A 156 14.75 -26.49 14.36
CA SER A 156 14.63 -26.23 15.80
C SER A 156 13.80 -27.27 16.53
N PHE A 157 12.89 -27.96 15.86
CA PHE A 157 11.97 -28.94 16.43
C PHE A 157 12.13 -30.33 15.79
N ALA A 158 11.96 -31.38 16.57
CA ALA A 158 11.86 -32.74 16.05
C ALA A 158 10.50 -32.92 15.38
N TYR A 159 10.44 -33.72 14.30
CA TYR A 159 9.18 -34.03 13.63
C TYR A 159 8.24 -34.83 14.55
N ASP A 160 8.76 -35.89 15.16
CA ASP A 160 8.06 -36.75 16.10
C ASP A 160 9.02 -37.19 17.18
N ASN A 161 8.53 -37.46 18.37
CA ASN A 161 9.34 -37.85 19.49
C ASN A 161 8.83 -39.18 20.00
N LEU A 162 9.28 -40.26 19.35
CA LEU A 162 8.91 -41.63 19.72
C LEU A 162 9.67 -42.15 20.93
N GLU A 163 10.78 -41.48 21.34
CA GLU A 163 11.70 -41.99 22.37
C GLU A 163 11.71 -41.17 23.67
N ASP A 164 11.14 -39.98 23.70
CA ASP A 164 11.21 -39.09 24.86
C ASP A 164 9.82 -38.54 25.22
N GLU A 165 9.13 -39.19 26.18
CA GLU A 165 7.81 -38.74 26.69
C GLU A 165 7.86 -37.34 27.32
N GLY A 166 9.05 -36.73 27.45
CA GLY A 166 9.27 -35.40 28.02
C GLY A 166 9.42 -34.26 27.02
N ALA A 167 9.39 -34.50 25.70
CA ALA A 167 9.48 -33.42 24.73
C ALA A 167 8.14 -32.67 24.59
N GLU A 168 8.12 -31.47 25.10
CA GLU A 168 6.90 -30.66 25.22
C GLU A 168 6.28 -30.25 23.88
N ILE A 169 7.03 -30.20 22.75
CA ILE A 169 6.55 -29.71 21.46
C ILE A 169 7.25 -30.41 20.29
N THR A 170 6.48 -31.04 19.40
CA THR A 170 6.94 -31.58 18.11
C THR A 170 6.27 -30.90 16.95
N LEU A 171 6.85 -31.00 15.75
CA LEU A 171 6.21 -30.43 14.54
C LEU A 171 4.88 -31.10 14.20
N ARG A 172 4.70 -32.36 14.61
CA ARG A 172 3.48 -33.15 14.38
C ARG A 172 2.35 -32.80 15.32
N ASP A 173 2.63 -32.64 16.63
CA ASP A 173 1.61 -32.46 17.66
C ASP A 173 1.55 -31.02 18.22
N GLY A 174 2.46 -30.15 17.80
CA GLY A 174 2.65 -28.79 18.32
C GLY A 174 1.47 -27.84 18.02
N GLY A 175 0.61 -28.15 17.06
CA GLY A 175 -0.63 -27.41 16.75
C GLY A 175 -0.51 -25.89 16.86
N GLU A 176 -1.16 -25.31 17.87
CA GLU A 176 -1.15 -23.84 18.11
C GLU A 176 0.12 -23.32 18.82
N LYS A 177 1.03 -24.18 19.28
CA LYS A 177 2.21 -23.80 20.08
C LYS A 177 3.51 -23.70 19.27
N VAL A 178 3.50 -24.09 18.00
CA VAL A 178 4.66 -24.03 17.08
C VAL A 178 4.66 -22.79 16.20
#